data_598146ec7f457ca0550a1c6ae31fe7cc
#
_entry.id   598146ec7f457ca0550a1c6ae31fe7cc
#
_cell.length_a   1.000
_cell.length_b   1.000
_cell.length_c   1.000
_cell.angle_alpha   90.00
_cell.angle_beta   90.00
_cell.angle_gamma   90.00
#
_symmetry.space_group_name_H-M   'P 1'
#
loop_
_entity.id
_entity.type
_entity.pdbx_description
1 polymer ?
#
loop_
_entity_poly.entity_id
_entity_poly.type
_entity_poly.pdbx_seq_one_letter_code
_entity_poly.pdbx_strand_id
1 'polypeptide(L)'
;MAGNIREKLDDVIRRYKNVTDLVYNNSGIMSRFENTGTVSVVQARNLGAVGVAARASGLKRDVRASHPFQAYTAMQYSPSSLETGDVLARGYLRKLEVDLSYSVIMNLLEGFQGPGAEVSPKPDYHMKFRTDTLAVSLTEGWRGEISHCILTDAKGDVLASRIKDPSVHNWTMLALAVRGAEISDFPLCNKSFNLSYCGHDL
;
A
#
# COMPACT_ATOMS: atom_id res chain seq x y z
N MET A 1 -3.52 -15.51 23.16
CA MET A 1 -3.87 -14.48 22.15
C MET A 1 -3.18 -14.77 20.80
N ALA A 2 -1.86 -14.91 20.72
CA ALA A 2 -1.14 -15.19 19.47
C ALA A 2 -1.62 -16.45 18.72
N GLY A 3 -1.90 -17.57 19.41
CA GLY A 3 -2.43 -18.78 18.77
C GLY A 3 -3.77 -18.60 18.06
N ASN A 4 -4.68 -17.83 18.65
CA ASN A 4 -5.98 -17.52 18.02
C ASN A 4 -5.82 -16.62 16.78
N ILE A 5 -4.84 -15.70 16.79
CA ILE A 5 -4.56 -14.85 15.62
C ILE A 5 -3.99 -15.71 14.50
N ARG A 6 -3.05 -16.60 14.80
CA ARG A 6 -2.45 -17.55 13.84
C ARG A 6 -3.52 -18.40 13.14
N GLU A 7 -4.37 -19.07 13.91
CA GLU A 7 -5.44 -19.92 13.37
C GLU A 7 -6.40 -19.16 12.44
N LYS A 8 -6.78 -17.94 12.84
CA LYS A 8 -7.62 -17.09 12.00
C LYS A 8 -6.92 -16.66 10.69
N LEU A 9 -5.64 -16.35 10.76
CA LEU A 9 -4.86 -15.96 9.58
C LEU A 9 -4.69 -17.15 8.63
N ASP A 10 -4.45 -18.35 9.14
CA ASP A 10 -4.34 -19.57 8.35
C ASP A 10 -5.66 -19.87 7.61
N ASP A 11 -6.80 -19.69 8.26
CA ASP A 11 -8.11 -19.84 7.58
C ASP A 11 -8.33 -18.76 6.50
N VAL A 12 -8.02 -17.51 6.80
CA VAL A 12 -8.17 -16.40 5.86
C VAL A 12 -7.28 -16.62 4.64
N ILE A 13 -5.99 -16.94 4.80
CA ILE A 13 -5.07 -17.13 3.69
C ILE A 13 -5.46 -18.32 2.82
N ARG A 14 -5.93 -19.41 3.43
CA ARG A 14 -6.43 -20.58 2.69
C ARG A 14 -7.62 -20.23 1.80
N ARG A 15 -8.62 -19.53 2.34
CA ARG A 15 -9.80 -19.07 1.57
C ARG A 15 -9.41 -18.10 0.47
N TYR A 16 -8.51 -17.17 0.77
CA TYR A 16 -8.00 -16.21 -0.19
C TYR A 16 -7.31 -16.91 -1.37
N LYS A 17 -6.42 -17.87 -1.10
CA LYS A 17 -5.73 -18.66 -2.14
C LYS A 17 -6.72 -19.39 -3.03
N ASN A 18 -7.72 -20.06 -2.45
CA ASN A 18 -8.73 -20.76 -3.22
C ASN A 18 -9.45 -19.83 -4.21
N VAL A 19 -9.83 -18.62 -3.78
CA VAL A 19 -10.52 -17.65 -4.64
C VAL A 19 -9.56 -17.08 -5.70
N THR A 20 -8.36 -16.71 -5.32
CA THR A 20 -7.38 -16.14 -6.28
C THR A 20 -6.93 -17.14 -7.31
N ASP A 21 -6.79 -18.42 -6.96
CA ASP A 21 -6.42 -19.48 -7.91
C ASP A 21 -7.53 -19.71 -8.95
N LEU A 22 -8.82 -19.60 -8.57
CA LEU A 22 -9.92 -19.65 -9.53
C LEU A 22 -9.86 -18.48 -10.54
N VAL A 23 -9.47 -17.30 -10.09
CA VAL A 23 -9.34 -16.12 -10.96
C VAL A 23 -8.13 -16.25 -11.89
N TYR A 24 -6.95 -16.50 -11.34
CA TYR A 24 -5.70 -16.47 -12.10
C TYR A 24 -5.45 -17.73 -12.96
N ASN A 25 -6.18 -18.82 -12.74
CA ASN A 25 -6.18 -19.99 -13.61
C ASN A 25 -7.27 -19.97 -14.70
N ASN A 26 -8.08 -18.91 -14.76
CA ASN A 26 -9.12 -18.76 -15.78
C ASN A 26 -8.59 -17.97 -16.99
N SER A 27 -8.40 -18.65 -18.11
CA SER A 27 -7.86 -18.06 -19.35
C SER A 27 -8.71 -16.89 -19.88
N GLY A 28 -10.05 -16.94 -19.73
CA GLY A 28 -10.93 -15.88 -20.15
C GLY A 28 -10.78 -14.61 -19.30
N ILE A 29 -10.50 -14.75 -18.00
CA ILE A 29 -10.19 -13.61 -17.13
C ILE A 29 -8.80 -13.08 -17.47
N MET A 30 -7.82 -13.96 -17.65
CA MET A 30 -6.45 -13.56 -17.95
C MET A 30 -6.34 -12.77 -19.25
N SER A 31 -7.02 -13.20 -20.31
CA SER A 31 -7.05 -12.46 -21.58
C SER A 31 -7.64 -11.05 -21.49
N ARG A 32 -8.51 -10.79 -20.49
CA ARG A 32 -9.04 -9.45 -20.20
C ARG A 32 -8.11 -8.60 -19.35
N PHE A 33 -7.24 -9.22 -18.57
CA PHE A 33 -6.33 -8.54 -17.64
C PHE A 33 -5.01 -8.16 -18.31
N GLU A 34 -4.50 -9.04 -19.17
CA GLU A 34 -3.24 -8.86 -19.88
C GLU A 34 -3.31 -7.71 -20.88
N ASN A 35 -2.30 -6.86 -20.88
CA ASN A 35 -2.17 -5.71 -21.76
C ASN A 35 -3.28 -4.66 -21.66
N THR A 36 -4.20 -4.78 -20.69
CA THR A 36 -5.28 -3.82 -20.48
C THR A 36 -4.84 -2.73 -19.54
N GLY A 37 -5.01 -1.46 -19.94
CA GLY A 37 -4.68 -0.30 -19.13
C GLY A 37 -3.22 -0.23 -18.73
N THR A 38 -2.32 -0.47 -19.67
CA THR A 38 -0.86 -0.48 -19.45
C THR A 38 -0.32 0.92 -19.23
N VAL A 39 0.52 1.07 -18.20
CA VAL A 39 1.31 2.26 -17.93
C VAL A 39 2.77 1.88 -17.80
N SER A 40 3.61 2.47 -18.65
CA SER A 40 5.04 2.17 -18.67
C SER A 40 5.76 2.70 -17.44
N VAL A 41 6.95 2.15 -17.14
CA VAL A 41 7.82 2.60 -16.05
C VAL A 41 8.19 4.09 -16.18
N VAL A 42 8.39 4.59 -17.41
CA VAL A 42 8.72 6.00 -17.67
C VAL A 42 7.54 6.90 -17.32
N GLN A 43 6.34 6.54 -17.76
CA GLN A 43 5.11 7.28 -17.43
C GLN A 43 4.86 7.27 -15.92
N ALA A 44 4.95 6.10 -15.27
CA ALA A 44 4.77 5.95 -13.83
C ALA A 44 5.77 6.81 -13.03
N ARG A 45 7.03 6.86 -13.48
CA ARG A 45 8.07 7.70 -12.87
C ARG A 45 7.79 9.19 -13.02
N ASN A 46 7.43 9.63 -14.22
CA ASN A 46 7.16 11.05 -14.51
C ASN A 46 5.93 11.58 -13.77
N LEU A 47 4.94 10.72 -13.52
CA LEU A 47 3.74 11.06 -12.74
C LEU A 47 3.94 10.95 -11.23
N GLY A 48 5.10 10.50 -10.78
CA GLY A 48 5.34 10.31 -9.35
C GLY A 48 4.52 9.18 -8.73
N ALA A 49 4.19 8.13 -9.51
CA ALA A 49 3.40 7.00 -9.06
C ALA A 49 3.94 6.38 -7.77
N VAL A 50 3.05 5.91 -6.90
CA VAL A 50 3.37 5.29 -5.61
C VAL A 50 2.62 3.98 -5.41
N GLY A 51 3.09 3.17 -4.46
CA GLY A 51 2.44 1.94 -4.04
C GLY A 51 2.33 0.87 -5.12
N VAL A 52 1.23 0.12 -5.08
CA VAL A 52 0.96 -0.99 -6.02
C VAL A 52 1.00 -0.53 -7.48
N ALA A 53 0.45 0.66 -7.79
CA ALA A 53 0.46 1.18 -9.15
C ALA A 53 1.88 1.41 -9.69
N ALA A 54 2.77 1.97 -8.86
CA ALA A 54 4.18 2.16 -9.20
C ALA A 54 4.91 0.82 -9.36
N ARG A 55 4.74 -0.10 -8.40
CA ARG A 55 5.42 -1.39 -8.40
C ARG A 55 4.95 -2.32 -9.51
N ALA A 56 3.69 -2.22 -9.94
CA ALA A 56 3.18 -2.94 -11.11
C ALA A 56 3.83 -2.48 -12.43
N SER A 57 4.34 -1.25 -12.47
CA SER A 57 5.05 -0.68 -13.63
C SER A 57 6.59 -0.72 -13.48
N GLY A 58 7.14 -1.51 -12.56
CA GLY A 58 8.58 -1.69 -12.39
C GLY A 58 9.28 -0.72 -11.43
N LEU A 59 8.57 0.21 -10.79
CA LEU A 59 9.16 1.12 -9.81
C LEU A 59 9.14 0.48 -8.41
N LYS A 60 10.29 0.11 -7.89
CA LYS A 60 10.43 -0.50 -6.55
C LYS A 60 10.30 0.56 -5.42
N ARG A 61 9.17 1.30 -5.41
CA ARG A 61 8.87 2.30 -4.38
C ARG A 61 8.00 1.71 -3.29
N ASP A 62 8.52 1.69 -2.07
CA ASP A 62 7.82 1.23 -0.87
C ASP A 62 8.46 1.87 0.35
N VAL A 63 7.67 2.55 1.17
CA VAL A 63 8.15 3.27 2.35
C VAL A 63 8.76 2.31 3.37
N ARG A 64 8.22 1.09 3.48
CA ARG A 64 8.72 0.06 4.41
C ARG A 64 10.17 -0.36 4.10
N ALA A 65 10.58 -0.25 2.84
CA ALA A 65 11.95 -0.54 2.40
C ALA A 65 12.84 0.69 2.38
N SER A 66 12.33 1.85 1.94
CA SER A 66 13.13 3.08 1.78
C SER A 66 13.30 3.88 3.08
N HIS A 67 12.31 3.83 3.97
CA HIS A 67 12.28 4.51 5.26
C HIS A 67 11.75 3.55 6.34
N PRO A 68 12.49 2.46 6.62
CA PRO A 68 12.02 1.44 7.55
C PRO A 68 11.83 2.00 8.95
N PHE A 69 10.77 1.57 9.61
CA PHE A 69 10.45 1.94 10.99
C PHE A 69 9.95 0.72 11.77
N GLN A 70 10.06 0.80 13.10
CA GLN A 70 9.65 -0.29 14.03
C GLN A 70 10.21 -1.65 13.60
N ALA A 71 9.36 -2.67 13.43
CA ALA A 71 9.77 -4.02 13.07
C ALA A 71 10.50 -4.10 11.72
N TYR A 72 10.19 -3.21 10.77
CA TYR A 72 10.84 -3.19 9.46
C TYR A 72 12.32 -2.83 9.52
N THR A 73 12.80 -2.16 10.57
CA THR A 73 14.24 -1.88 10.77
C THR A 73 15.06 -3.14 11.01
N ALA A 74 14.44 -4.18 11.56
CA ALA A 74 15.08 -5.46 11.87
C ALA A 74 14.80 -6.54 10.83
N MET A 75 13.90 -6.28 9.88
CA MET A 75 13.49 -7.23 8.83
C MET A 75 14.22 -6.95 7.52
N GLN A 76 14.61 -8.01 6.81
CA GLN A 76 14.99 -7.92 5.41
C GLN A 76 13.72 -7.84 4.54
N TYR A 77 13.07 -6.70 4.55
CA TYR A 77 11.86 -6.47 3.79
C TYR A 77 12.19 -6.09 2.34
N SER A 78 11.68 -6.85 1.38
CA SER A 78 11.80 -6.56 -0.05
C SER A 78 10.42 -6.51 -0.69
N PRO A 79 10.00 -5.36 -1.22
CA PRO A 79 8.70 -5.24 -1.88
C PRO A 79 8.68 -6.01 -3.19
N SER A 80 7.55 -6.66 -3.47
CA SER A 80 7.29 -7.25 -4.77
C SER A 80 7.10 -6.19 -5.85
N SER A 81 7.57 -6.46 -7.08
CA SER A 81 7.34 -5.61 -8.25
C SER A 81 7.14 -6.44 -9.51
N LEU A 82 6.37 -5.91 -10.45
CA LEU A 82 6.15 -6.44 -11.78
C LEU A 82 6.42 -5.33 -12.80
N GLU A 83 6.52 -5.64 -14.08
CA GLU A 83 6.99 -4.68 -15.09
C GLU A 83 5.98 -4.35 -16.17
N THR A 84 4.92 -5.17 -16.34
CA THR A 84 3.95 -5.00 -17.42
C THR A 84 3.06 -3.77 -17.27
N GLY A 85 2.81 -3.30 -16.05
CA GLY A 85 2.07 -2.08 -15.77
C GLY A 85 0.58 -2.13 -16.13
N ASP A 86 0.03 -3.30 -16.37
CA ASP A 86 -1.36 -3.54 -16.79
C ASP A 86 -2.28 -3.93 -15.61
N VAL A 87 -3.52 -4.26 -15.92
CA VAL A 87 -4.49 -4.74 -14.92
C VAL A 87 -4.02 -6.01 -14.24
N LEU A 88 -3.42 -6.94 -15.02
CA LEU A 88 -2.88 -8.18 -14.46
C LEU A 88 -1.80 -7.91 -13.43
N ALA A 89 -0.82 -7.08 -13.77
CA ALA A 89 0.27 -6.74 -12.84
C ALA A 89 -0.25 -6.11 -11.56
N ARG A 90 -1.19 -5.14 -11.65
CA ARG A 90 -1.78 -4.51 -10.47
C ARG A 90 -2.58 -5.48 -9.61
N GLY A 91 -3.31 -6.40 -10.23
CA GLY A 91 -4.07 -7.43 -9.52
C GLY A 91 -3.17 -8.47 -8.86
N TYR A 92 -2.23 -9.03 -9.64
CA TYR A 92 -1.34 -10.09 -9.18
C TYR A 92 -0.37 -9.61 -8.10
N LEU A 93 0.11 -8.37 -8.21
CA LEU A 93 0.96 -7.78 -7.18
C LEU A 93 0.26 -7.73 -5.81
N ARG A 94 -1.05 -7.44 -5.77
CA ARG A 94 -1.82 -7.50 -4.51
C ARG A 94 -1.89 -8.92 -3.93
N LYS A 95 -1.96 -9.94 -4.80
CA LYS A 95 -1.87 -11.34 -4.36
C LYS A 95 -0.52 -11.61 -3.68
N LEU A 96 0.58 -11.19 -4.31
CA LEU A 96 1.93 -11.33 -3.74
C LEU A 96 2.08 -10.57 -2.42
N GLU A 97 1.50 -9.38 -2.31
CA GLU A 97 1.55 -8.58 -1.07
C GLU A 97 0.74 -9.19 0.07
N VAL A 98 -0.35 -9.89 -0.21
CA VAL A 98 -1.08 -10.65 0.82
C VAL A 98 -0.21 -11.80 1.35
N ASP A 99 0.45 -12.55 0.49
CA ASP A 99 1.36 -13.62 0.89
C ASP A 99 2.55 -13.08 1.71
N LEU A 100 3.12 -11.95 1.29
CA LEU A 100 4.21 -11.28 2.01
C LEU A 100 3.73 -10.77 3.39
N SER A 101 2.56 -10.15 3.45
CA SER A 101 1.98 -9.65 4.70
C SER A 101 1.70 -10.78 5.68
N TYR A 102 1.17 -11.91 5.18
CA TYR A 102 0.99 -13.10 6.00
C TYR A 102 2.32 -13.57 6.61
N SER A 103 3.38 -13.68 5.80
CA SER A 103 4.71 -14.09 6.27
C SER A 103 5.28 -13.12 7.31
N VAL A 104 5.14 -11.82 7.10
CA VAL A 104 5.58 -10.78 8.08
C VAL A 104 4.84 -10.92 9.40
N ILE A 105 3.51 -11.08 9.37
CA ILE A 105 2.71 -11.23 10.60
C ILE A 105 3.09 -12.52 11.34
N MET A 106 3.28 -13.64 10.62
CA MET A 106 3.67 -14.91 11.24
C MET A 106 5.02 -14.80 11.93
N ASN A 107 6.02 -14.16 11.31
CA ASN A 107 7.33 -13.93 11.92
C ASN A 107 7.22 -13.04 13.18
N LEU A 108 6.39 -12.00 13.14
CA LEU A 108 6.14 -11.15 14.31
C LEU A 108 5.47 -11.90 15.44
N LEU A 109 4.52 -12.81 15.14
CA LEU A 109 3.86 -13.65 16.14
C LEU A 109 4.80 -14.68 16.78
N GLU A 110 5.83 -15.14 16.06
CA GLU A 110 6.87 -16.02 16.61
C GLU A 110 7.75 -15.30 17.63
N GLY A 111 8.07 -14.04 17.39
CA GLY A 111 8.82 -13.18 18.32
C GLY A 111 7.97 -12.66 19.49
N PHE A 112 6.65 -12.83 19.46
CA PHE A 112 5.77 -12.31 20.49
C PHE A 112 5.71 -13.22 21.72
N GLN A 113 6.42 -12.85 22.78
CA GLN A 113 6.57 -13.63 24.02
C GLN A 113 5.49 -13.30 25.09
N GLY A 114 4.22 -13.27 24.73
CA GLY A 114 3.11 -13.32 25.70
C GLY A 114 2.89 -12.07 26.57
N PRO A 115 2.15 -12.19 27.69
CA PRO A 115 1.81 -11.07 28.56
C PRO A 115 3.02 -10.59 29.38
N GLY A 116 3.74 -9.68 28.87
CA GLY A 116 4.96 -9.07 29.41
C GLY A 116 5.54 -8.08 28.42
N ALA A 117 5.06 -8.06 27.18
CA ALA A 117 5.33 -6.96 26.29
C ALA A 117 4.75 -5.69 26.93
N GLU A 118 5.62 -4.76 27.29
CA GLU A 118 5.19 -3.47 27.81
C GLU A 118 4.15 -2.87 26.86
N VAL A 119 2.92 -2.77 27.35
CA VAL A 119 1.89 -2.05 26.62
C VAL A 119 2.34 -0.61 26.58
N SER A 120 2.64 -0.12 25.41
CA SER A 120 2.98 1.29 25.23
C SER A 120 1.95 2.15 25.94
N PRO A 121 2.33 3.07 26.82
CA PRO A 121 1.37 3.91 27.54
C PRO A 121 0.49 4.64 26.52
N LYS A 122 -0.76 4.86 26.91
CA LYS A 122 -1.68 5.66 26.07
C LYS A 122 -1.03 7.01 25.80
N PRO A 123 -1.08 7.51 24.56
CA PRO A 123 -0.60 8.85 24.26
C PRO A 123 -1.32 9.88 25.15
N ASP A 124 -0.57 10.82 25.69
CA ASP A 124 -1.15 11.99 26.34
C ASP A 124 -1.60 12.99 25.27
N TYR A 125 -2.89 13.05 25.02
CA TYR A 125 -3.48 13.96 24.02
C TYR A 125 -3.43 15.44 24.45
N HIS A 126 -3.06 15.74 25.69
CA HIS A 126 -2.89 17.10 26.22
C HIS A 126 -1.43 17.56 26.19
N MET A 127 -0.51 16.68 25.78
CA MET A 127 0.90 17.02 25.66
C MET A 127 1.11 18.07 24.54
N LYS A 128 1.84 19.13 24.87
CA LYS A 128 2.27 20.10 23.86
C LYS A 128 3.32 19.49 22.93
N PHE A 129 3.22 19.83 21.65
CA PHE A 129 4.25 19.45 20.70
C PHE A 129 5.52 20.28 20.89
N ARG A 130 6.60 19.83 20.26
CA ARG A 130 7.84 20.60 20.17
C ARG A 130 7.55 21.91 19.42
N THR A 131 8.08 23.03 19.93
CA THR A 131 7.89 24.35 19.33
C THR A 131 8.63 24.51 18.00
N ASP A 132 8.13 25.36 17.11
CA ASP A 132 8.76 25.78 15.85
C ASP A 132 9.31 24.60 15.04
N THR A 133 8.53 23.52 14.95
CA THR A 133 8.99 22.24 14.38
C THR A 133 8.12 21.82 13.21
N LEU A 134 8.76 21.42 12.12
CA LEU A 134 8.13 20.64 11.04
C LEU A 134 8.39 19.16 11.28
N ALA A 135 7.32 18.38 11.43
CA ALA A 135 7.38 16.93 11.50
C ALA A 135 6.77 16.33 10.24
N VAL A 136 7.45 15.36 9.65
CA VAL A 136 6.97 14.60 8.48
C VAL A 136 6.99 13.11 8.83
N SER A 137 5.88 12.43 8.58
CA SER A 137 5.76 10.98 8.73
C SER A 137 5.33 10.36 7.41
N LEU A 138 5.99 9.28 7.04
CA LEU A 138 5.66 8.49 5.85
C LEU A 138 5.24 7.08 6.28
N THR A 139 4.16 6.57 5.70
CA THR A 139 3.65 5.23 5.97
C THR A 139 3.19 4.59 4.66
N GLU A 140 3.55 3.32 4.45
CA GLU A 140 3.01 2.57 3.31
C GLU A 140 1.61 2.09 3.64
N GLY A 141 0.62 2.63 2.94
CA GLY A 141 -0.76 2.20 3.00
C GLY A 141 -1.12 1.22 1.89
N TRP A 142 -2.37 0.76 1.89
CA TRP A 142 -2.88 -0.18 0.88
C TRP A 142 -2.71 0.30 -0.57
N ARG A 143 -2.80 1.61 -0.79
CA ARG A 143 -2.69 2.24 -2.12
C ARG A 143 -1.30 2.80 -2.41
N GLY A 144 -0.45 2.89 -1.40
CA GLY A 144 0.90 3.43 -1.51
C GLY A 144 1.28 4.37 -0.36
N GLU A 145 2.27 5.20 -0.58
CA GLU A 145 2.81 6.14 0.37
C GLU A 145 1.78 7.17 0.83
N ILE A 146 1.53 7.19 2.14
CA ILE A 146 0.77 8.23 2.84
C ILE A 146 1.78 9.14 3.53
N SER A 147 1.66 10.45 3.31
CA SER A 147 2.49 11.45 3.95
C SER A 147 1.66 12.33 4.88
N HIS A 148 2.13 12.50 6.12
CA HIS A 148 1.57 13.44 7.08
C HIS A 148 2.62 14.49 7.41
N CYS A 149 2.26 15.77 7.32
CA CYS A 149 3.09 16.89 7.71
C CYS A 149 2.39 17.72 8.78
N ILE A 150 3.09 18.05 9.85
CA ILE A 150 2.60 18.91 10.92
C ILE A 150 3.63 20.01 11.15
N LEU A 151 3.17 21.25 11.16
CA LEU A 151 3.95 22.42 11.53
C LEU A 151 3.42 22.97 12.87
N THR A 152 4.31 23.23 13.81
CA THR A 152 3.98 23.80 15.11
C THR A 152 4.49 25.23 15.25
N ASP A 153 3.81 26.01 16.08
CA ASP A 153 4.20 27.39 16.43
C ASP A 153 5.16 27.44 17.62
N ALA A 154 5.54 28.67 18.02
CA ALA A 154 6.40 28.94 19.19
C ALA A 154 5.81 28.51 20.54
N LYS A 155 4.50 28.15 20.57
CA LYS A 155 3.83 27.65 21.78
C LYS A 155 3.66 26.13 21.79
N GLY A 156 4.06 25.44 20.70
CA GLY A 156 3.83 24.02 20.50
C GLY A 156 2.38 23.67 20.13
N ASP A 157 1.61 24.64 19.63
CA ASP A 157 0.30 24.41 19.05
C ASP A 157 0.43 24.08 17.56
N VAL A 158 -0.52 23.32 17.00
CA VAL A 158 -0.50 22.98 15.58
C VAL A 158 -0.89 24.20 14.74
N LEU A 159 0.07 24.75 14.01
CA LEU A 159 -0.11 25.84 13.06
C LEU A 159 -0.71 25.37 11.74
N ALA A 160 -0.25 24.24 11.24
CA ALA A 160 -0.75 23.63 10.01
C ALA A 160 -0.60 22.12 10.05
N SER A 161 -1.55 21.43 9.43
CA SER A 161 -1.49 19.99 9.16
C SER A 161 -1.83 19.74 7.71
N ARG A 162 -1.10 18.81 7.06
CA ARG A 162 -1.36 18.37 5.69
C ARG A 162 -1.20 16.86 5.60
N ILE A 163 -2.12 16.24 4.89
CA ILE A 163 -2.12 14.82 4.59
C ILE A 163 -2.07 14.68 3.08
N LYS A 164 -1.28 13.74 2.59
CA LYS A 164 -1.20 13.40 1.17
C LYS A 164 -1.52 11.93 0.99
N ASP A 165 -2.66 11.66 0.39
CA ASP A 165 -3.10 10.31 0.03
C ASP A 165 -2.39 9.85 -1.26
N PRO A 166 -1.99 8.58 -1.38
CA PRO A 166 -1.38 8.02 -2.59
C PRO A 166 -2.27 8.14 -3.83
N SER A 167 -3.59 8.25 -3.67
CA SER A 167 -4.53 8.42 -4.79
C SER A 167 -4.32 9.73 -5.54
N VAL A 168 -3.82 10.78 -4.89
CA VAL A 168 -3.49 12.07 -5.54
C VAL A 168 -2.55 11.85 -6.73
N HIS A 169 -1.52 11.03 -6.56
CA HIS A 169 -0.58 10.70 -7.64
C HIS A 169 -1.19 9.76 -8.68
N ASN A 170 -1.91 8.75 -8.21
CA ASN A 170 -2.29 7.61 -9.04
C ASN A 170 -3.53 7.88 -9.89
N TRP A 171 -4.35 8.92 -9.61
CA TRP A 171 -5.49 9.30 -10.44
C TRP A 171 -5.06 9.69 -11.87
N THR A 172 -4.00 10.47 -12.01
CA THR A 172 -3.45 10.81 -13.33
C THR A 172 -2.93 9.58 -14.06
N MET A 173 -2.38 8.62 -13.31
CA MET A 173 -1.93 7.34 -13.88
C MET A 173 -3.12 6.52 -14.41
N LEU A 174 -4.25 6.46 -13.69
CA LEU A 174 -5.49 5.86 -14.19
C LEU A 174 -5.98 6.55 -15.46
N ALA A 175 -5.97 7.88 -15.50
CA ALA A 175 -6.37 8.64 -16.68
C ALA A 175 -5.52 8.30 -17.91
N LEU A 176 -4.23 8.00 -17.73
CA LEU A 176 -3.38 7.48 -18.81
C LEU A 176 -3.73 6.04 -19.19
N ALA A 177 -3.97 5.19 -18.21
CA ALA A 177 -4.26 3.77 -18.43
C ALA A 177 -5.52 3.51 -19.26
N VAL A 178 -6.51 4.41 -19.22
CA VAL A 178 -7.75 4.26 -19.98
C VAL A 178 -7.71 4.89 -21.37
N ARG A 179 -6.60 5.52 -21.75
CA ARG A 179 -6.46 6.10 -23.10
C ARG A 179 -6.37 4.99 -24.16
N GLY A 180 -7.26 5.06 -25.14
CA GLY A 180 -7.33 4.08 -26.22
C GLY A 180 -7.92 2.73 -25.80
N ALA A 181 -8.40 2.60 -24.56
CA ALA A 181 -9.12 1.44 -24.08
C ALA A 181 -10.59 1.45 -24.53
N GLU A 182 -11.21 0.29 -24.58
CA GLU A 182 -12.65 0.18 -24.81
C GLU A 182 -13.45 0.66 -23.60
N ILE A 183 -14.70 1.06 -23.82
CA ILE A 183 -15.60 1.49 -22.72
C ILE A 183 -15.75 0.40 -21.66
N SER A 184 -15.77 -0.87 -22.09
CA SER A 184 -15.85 -2.05 -21.21
C SER A 184 -14.61 -2.25 -20.31
N ASP A 185 -13.48 -1.64 -20.66
CA ASP A 185 -12.22 -1.77 -19.91
C ASP A 185 -12.09 -0.73 -18.77
N PHE A 186 -12.85 0.36 -18.85
CA PHE A 186 -12.80 1.41 -17.83
C PHE A 186 -13.07 0.89 -16.40
N PRO A 187 -14.16 0.14 -16.13
CA PRO A 187 -14.40 -0.41 -14.79
C PRO A 187 -13.27 -1.32 -14.31
N LEU A 188 -12.69 -2.10 -15.23
CA LEU A 188 -11.61 -3.01 -14.96
C LEU A 188 -10.32 -2.25 -14.58
N CYS A 189 -9.93 -1.26 -15.38
CA CYS A 189 -8.81 -0.37 -15.10
C CYS A 189 -9.01 0.34 -13.76
N ASN A 190 -10.15 1.00 -13.57
CA ASN A 190 -10.47 1.74 -12.35
C ASN A 190 -10.36 0.84 -11.10
N LYS A 191 -10.98 -0.34 -11.12
CA LYS A 191 -10.92 -1.28 -10.00
C LYS A 191 -9.50 -1.79 -9.76
N SER A 192 -8.70 -1.98 -10.79
CA SER A 192 -7.31 -2.43 -10.66
C SER A 192 -6.42 -1.42 -9.93
N PHE A 193 -6.65 -0.12 -10.07
CA PHE A 193 -5.99 0.91 -9.29
C PHE A 193 -6.54 1.01 -7.87
N ASN A 194 -7.84 0.81 -7.68
CA ASN A 194 -8.54 0.85 -6.39
C ASN A 194 -8.30 2.16 -5.62
N LEU A 195 -8.42 3.31 -6.29
CA LEU A 195 -8.14 4.61 -5.71
C LEU A 195 -9.24 5.07 -4.73
N SER A 196 -8.88 5.96 -3.82
CA SER A 196 -9.80 6.62 -2.91
C SER A 196 -10.36 7.89 -3.55
N TYR A 197 -11.67 8.02 -3.58
CA TYR A 197 -12.33 9.24 -4.05
C TYR A 197 -12.24 10.36 -3.01
N CYS A 198 -12.49 10.05 -1.74
CA CYS A 198 -12.43 11.02 -0.65
C CYS A 198 -10.99 11.39 -0.25
N GLY A 199 -10.04 10.46 -0.34
CA GLY A 199 -8.63 10.72 -0.01
C GLY A 199 -7.92 11.63 -1.03
N HIS A 200 -8.52 11.85 -2.20
CA HIS A 200 -7.97 12.76 -3.20
C HIS A 200 -8.15 14.24 -2.82
N ASP A 201 -9.13 14.54 -2.02
CA ASP A 201 -9.53 15.92 -1.66
C ASP A 201 -8.92 16.41 -0.33
N LEU A 202 -7.95 15.69 0.23
CA LEU A 202 -7.29 16.04 1.49
C LEU A 202 -6.21 17.11 1.34
#